data_c4d4a73600b2677739298ce2fa90b302
#
_entry.id   c4d4a73600b2677739298ce2fa90b302
#
_cell.length_a   1.000
_cell.length_b   1.000
_cell.length_c   1.000
_cell.angle_alpha   90.00
_cell.angle_beta   90.00
_cell.angle_gamma   90.00
#
_symmetry.space_group_name_H-M   'P 1'
#
loop_
_entity.id
_entity.type
_entity.pdbx_description
1 polymer ?
#
loop_
_entity_poly.entity_id
_entity_poly.type
_entity_poly.pdbx_seq_one_letter_code
_entity_poly.pdbx_strand_id
1 'polypeptide(L)'
;MNLLFLGPEKRPQIALIDFLSNDGNSITKCEEKLNKEDIAKYGYDFLISFSYRYIISKEILNYFKDKAINLHISYLPWNKGADPNLWSILENTPQGVTIHQMDY
;
A
#
# COMPACT_ATOMS: atom_id res chain seq x y z
N MET A 1 -12.38 1.49 6.46
CA MET A 1 -11.92 2.42 5.42
C MET A 1 -11.96 1.76 4.05
N ASN A 2 -12.06 2.55 3.02
CA ASN A 2 -11.91 2.10 1.65
C ASN A 2 -10.46 2.28 1.23
N LEU A 3 -9.74 1.18 1.07
CA LEU A 3 -8.33 1.19 0.75
C LEU A 3 -8.11 0.84 -0.73
N LEU A 4 -7.24 1.58 -1.38
CA LEU A 4 -6.76 1.24 -2.71
C LEU A 4 -5.39 0.61 -2.57
N PHE A 5 -5.26 -0.64 -2.99
CA PHE A 5 -4.01 -1.39 -2.89
C PHE A 5 -3.41 -1.57 -4.27
N LEU A 6 -2.19 -1.09 -4.44
CA LEU A 6 -1.46 -1.14 -5.72
C LEU A 6 -0.29 -2.10 -5.61
N GLY A 7 -0.25 -3.06 -6.50
CA GLY A 7 0.86 -4.00 -6.57
C GLY A 7 0.39 -5.40 -6.93
N PRO A 8 1.33 -6.32 -7.08
CA PRO A 8 1.01 -7.70 -7.42
C PRO A 8 0.39 -8.43 -6.22
N GLU A 9 -0.27 -9.55 -6.49
CA GLU A 9 -0.82 -10.40 -5.45
C GLU A 9 0.14 -11.55 -5.14
N LYS A 10 1.34 -11.21 -4.67
CA LYS A 10 2.31 -12.19 -4.22
C LYS A 10 2.17 -12.41 -2.71
N ARG A 11 2.98 -13.31 -2.17
CA ARG A 11 2.88 -13.74 -0.78
C ARG A 11 2.80 -12.60 0.25
N PRO A 12 3.74 -11.64 0.25
CA PRO A 12 3.66 -10.56 1.25
C PRO A 12 2.47 -9.64 1.03
N GLN A 13 2.10 -9.38 -0.22
CA GLN A 13 0.94 -8.54 -0.52
C GLN A 13 -0.35 -9.21 -0.07
N ILE A 14 -0.51 -10.49 -0.34
CA ILE A 14 -1.70 -11.24 0.07
C ILE A 14 -1.84 -11.23 1.60
N ALA A 15 -0.75 -11.44 2.32
CA ALA A 15 -0.76 -11.42 3.77
C ALA A 15 -1.25 -10.07 4.32
N LEU A 16 -0.78 -8.99 3.74
CA LEU A 16 -1.20 -7.65 4.14
C LEU A 16 -2.67 -7.38 3.80
N ILE A 17 -3.09 -7.78 2.60
CA ILE A 17 -4.48 -7.60 2.17
C ILE A 17 -5.41 -8.36 3.10
N ASP A 18 -5.09 -9.60 3.43
CA ASP A 18 -5.92 -10.41 4.32
C ASP A 18 -6.01 -9.79 5.71
N PHE A 19 -4.90 -9.31 6.24
CA PHE A 19 -4.91 -8.64 7.53
C PHE A 19 -5.80 -7.41 7.54
N LEU A 20 -5.65 -6.54 6.55
CA LEU A 20 -6.42 -5.31 6.48
C LEU A 20 -7.90 -5.59 6.24
N SER A 21 -8.21 -6.60 5.43
CA SER A 21 -9.57 -7.00 5.16
C SER A 21 -10.23 -7.56 6.42
N ASN A 22 -9.51 -8.35 7.19
CA ASN A 22 -10.01 -8.91 8.44
C ASN A 22 -10.20 -7.84 9.52
N ASP A 23 -9.54 -6.71 9.39
CA ASP A 23 -9.68 -5.58 10.30
C ASP A 23 -10.83 -4.65 9.91
N GLY A 24 -11.70 -5.08 9.02
CA GLY A 24 -12.91 -4.34 8.67
C GLY A 24 -12.76 -3.35 7.52
N ASN A 25 -11.67 -3.41 6.77
CA ASN A 25 -11.44 -2.52 5.64
C ASN A 25 -11.94 -3.14 4.35
N SER A 26 -12.45 -2.29 3.47
CA SER A 26 -12.79 -2.67 2.10
C SER A 26 -11.59 -2.39 1.21
N ILE A 27 -11.09 -3.39 0.50
CA ILE A 27 -9.86 -3.27 -0.26
C ILE A 27 -10.12 -3.48 -1.74
N THR A 28 -9.73 -2.49 -2.55
CA THR A 28 -9.72 -2.60 -4.00
C THR A 28 -8.28 -2.79 -4.44
N LYS A 29 -8.02 -3.88 -5.15
CA LYS A 29 -6.68 -4.23 -5.62
C LYS A 29 -6.51 -3.81 -7.07
N CYS A 30 -5.35 -3.24 -7.38
CA CYS A 30 -5.02 -2.84 -8.74
C CYS A 30 -3.55 -3.08 -9.01
N GLU A 31 -3.26 -3.84 -10.06
CA GLU A 31 -1.90 -4.06 -10.53
C GLU A 31 -1.59 -3.25 -11.78
N GLU A 32 -2.63 -2.75 -12.44
CA GLU A 32 -2.54 -2.01 -13.68
C GLU A 32 -2.27 -0.52 -13.43
N LYS A 33 -2.05 0.21 -14.51
CA LYS A 33 -1.84 1.65 -14.43
C LYS A 33 -3.09 2.35 -13.95
N LEU A 34 -2.94 3.24 -12.96
CA LEU A 34 -4.06 3.95 -12.38
C LEU A 34 -4.63 5.01 -13.33
N ASN A 35 -5.94 5.17 -13.22
CA ASN A 35 -6.69 6.22 -13.90
C ASN A 35 -7.27 7.16 -12.84
N LYS A 36 -6.97 8.45 -12.94
CA LYS A 36 -7.40 9.44 -11.95
C LYS A 36 -8.91 9.58 -11.85
N GLU A 37 -9.63 9.33 -12.92
CA GLU A 37 -11.09 9.41 -12.91
C GLU A 37 -11.68 8.30 -12.05
N ASP A 38 -11.11 7.11 -12.08
CA ASP A 38 -11.57 6.00 -11.27
C ASP A 38 -11.37 6.28 -9.78
N ILE A 39 -10.29 6.94 -9.43
CA ILE A 39 -10.00 7.27 -8.03
C ILE A 39 -11.02 8.23 -7.48
N ALA A 40 -11.33 9.29 -8.21
CA ALA A 40 -12.33 10.26 -7.79
C ALA A 40 -13.72 9.63 -7.68
N LYS A 41 -14.01 8.67 -8.55
CA LYS A 41 -15.33 8.03 -8.63
C LYS A 41 -15.61 7.12 -7.45
N TYR A 42 -14.59 6.40 -6.95
CA TYR A 42 -14.80 5.36 -5.94
C TYR A 42 -14.56 5.81 -4.49
N GLY A 43 -14.04 6.99 -4.28
CA GLY A 43 -13.92 7.58 -2.94
C GLY A 43 -13.04 6.80 -1.98
N TYR A 44 -11.83 6.49 -2.39
CA TYR A 44 -10.88 5.79 -1.51
C TYR A 44 -10.39 6.70 -0.38
N ASP A 45 -10.18 6.11 0.79
CA ASP A 45 -9.69 6.83 1.96
C ASP A 45 -8.17 6.81 2.08
N PHE A 46 -7.54 5.75 1.59
CA PHE A 46 -6.10 5.55 1.78
C PHE A 46 -5.52 4.76 0.61
N LEU A 47 -4.27 5.06 0.27
CA LEU A 47 -3.54 4.39 -0.80
C LEU A 47 -2.35 3.63 -0.22
N ILE A 48 -2.24 2.36 -0.57
CA ILE A 48 -1.08 1.53 -0.24
C ILE A 48 -0.46 1.03 -1.53
N SER A 49 0.81 1.35 -1.75
CA SER A 49 1.58 0.85 -2.87
C SER A 49 2.60 -0.15 -2.35
N PHE A 50 2.58 -1.37 -2.87
CA PHE A 50 3.48 -2.43 -2.45
C PHE A 50 4.04 -3.15 -3.67
N SER A 51 5.24 -2.78 -4.06
CA SER A 51 5.91 -3.29 -5.28
C SER A 51 5.13 -2.97 -6.55
N TYR A 52 4.48 -1.82 -6.59
CA TYR A 52 3.73 -1.37 -7.75
C TYR A 52 4.71 -0.88 -8.83
N ARG A 53 4.51 -1.32 -10.07
CA ARG A 53 5.47 -1.09 -11.16
C ARG A 53 5.33 0.26 -11.86
N TYR A 54 4.21 0.95 -11.68
CA TYR A 54 3.97 2.22 -12.35
C TYR A 54 4.22 3.41 -11.44
N ILE A 55 4.55 4.55 -12.06
CA ILE A 55 4.70 5.80 -11.33
C ILE A 55 3.32 6.38 -11.04
N ILE A 56 3.11 6.78 -9.81
CA ILE A 56 1.85 7.41 -9.40
C ILE A 56 1.97 8.92 -9.64
N SER A 57 1.02 9.50 -10.36
CA SER A 57 1.05 10.91 -10.71
C SER A 57 0.88 11.83 -9.50
N LYS A 58 1.34 13.06 -9.64
CA LYS A 58 1.14 14.08 -8.60
C LYS A 58 -0.33 14.33 -8.31
N GLU A 59 -1.18 14.27 -9.33
CA GLU A 59 -2.62 14.48 -9.18
C GLU A 59 -3.23 13.42 -8.29
N ILE A 60 -2.85 12.17 -8.45
CA ILE A 60 -3.34 11.07 -7.64
C ILE A 60 -2.81 11.19 -6.22
N LEU A 61 -1.52 11.45 -6.05
CA LEU A 61 -0.94 11.64 -4.73
C LEU A 61 -1.54 12.82 -4.00
N ASN A 62 -1.84 13.90 -4.73
CA ASN A 62 -2.48 15.06 -4.14
C ASN A 62 -3.91 14.78 -3.67
N TYR A 63 -4.62 13.89 -4.34
CA TYR A 63 -5.94 13.44 -3.89
C TYR A 63 -5.87 12.78 -2.51
N PHE A 64 -4.88 11.93 -2.30
CA PHE A 64 -4.71 11.23 -1.02
C PHE A 64 -4.00 12.07 0.03
N LYS A 65 -3.21 13.06 -0.38
CA LYS A 65 -2.41 13.92 0.50
C LYS A 65 -1.47 13.07 1.36
N ASP A 66 -1.63 13.10 2.68
CA ASP A 66 -0.80 12.32 3.60
C ASP A 66 -1.33 10.90 3.84
N LYS A 67 -2.35 10.48 3.09
CA LYS A 67 -2.97 9.17 3.24
C LYS A 67 -2.50 8.19 2.17
N ALA A 68 -1.22 8.20 1.89
CA ALA A 68 -0.62 7.28 0.93
C ALA A 68 0.73 6.79 1.47
N ILE A 69 0.94 5.49 1.45
CA ILE A 69 2.20 4.89 1.85
C ILE A 69 2.73 3.98 0.76
N ASN A 70 4.03 3.82 0.74
CA ASN A 70 4.71 2.91 -0.16
C ASN A 70 5.54 1.92 0.64
N LEU A 71 5.40 0.65 0.31
CA LEU A 71 6.14 -0.43 0.95
C LEU A 71 7.13 -1.01 -0.06
N HIS A 72 8.39 -1.13 0.37
CA HIS A 72 9.44 -1.75 -0.43
C HIS A 72 9.92 -3.02 0.23
N ILE A 73 10.05 -4.08 -0.55
CA ILE A 73 10.66 -5.30 -0.07
C ILE A 73 12.17 -5.16 -0.24
N SER A 74 12.90 -5.44 0.85
CA SER A 74 14.35 -5.38 0.88
C SER A 74 14.87 -6.57 1.69
N TYR A 75 16.12 -6.92 1.45
CA TYR A 75 16.74 -8.00 2.22
C TYR A 75 17.44 -7.51 3.49
N LEU A 76 17.59 -6.22 3.67
CA LEU A 76 18.32 -5.65 4.79
C LEU A 76 18.04 -4.20 5.00
N PRO A 77 18.37 -3.71 6.23
CA PRO A 77 17.93 -4.22 7.51
C PRO A 77 16.51 -3.75 7.80
N TRP A 78 15.87 -4.35 8.79
CA TRP A 78 14.53 -3.93 9.17
C TRP A 78 14.53 -2.50 9.68
N ASN A 79 13.57 -1.73 9.24
CA ASN A 79 13.34 -0.38 9.75
C ASN A 79 11.93 -0.31 10.33
N LYS A 80 11.85 -0.33 11.66
CA LYS A 80 10.58 -0.39 12.37
C LYS A 80 10.04 1.00 12.70
N GLY A 81 10.08 1.91 11.75
CA GLY A 81 9.67 3.27 12.00
C GLY A 81 8.21 3.59 11.75
N ALA A 82 7.40 2.63 11.30
CA ALA A 82 6.03 2.87 10.90
C ALA A 82 5.04 2.18 11.83
N ASP A 83 3.83 1.97 11.36
CA ASP A 83 2.72 1.39 12.12
C ASP A 83 3.07 0.02 12.71
N PRO A 84 3.00 -0.17 14.06
CA PRO A 84 3.35 -1.45 14.69
C PRO A 84 2.47 -2.62 14.26
N ASN A 85 1.19 -2.39 13.98
CA ASN A 85 0.29 -3.46 13.55
C ASN A 85 0.63 -3.95 12.15
N LEU A 86 0.91 -3.02 11.26
CA LEU A 86 1.36 -3.34 9.92
C LEU A 86 2.69 -4.07 9.98
N TRP A 87 3.61 -3.60 10.82
CA TRP A 87 4.94 -4.17 10.95
C TRP A 87 4.91 -5.61 11.45
N SER A 88 4.02 -5.92 12.40
CA SER A 88 3.94 -7.27 12.96
C SER A 88 3.59 -8.33 11.91
N ILE A 89 2.86 -7.94 10.87
CA ILE A 89 2.54 -8.83 9.76
C ILE A 89 3.72 -8.98 8.81
N LEU A 90 4.38 -7.88 8.50
CA LEU A 90 5.49 -7.87 7.57
C LEU A 90 6.71 -8.60 8.11
N GLU A 91 6.86 -8.67 9.43
CA GLU A 91 7.93 -9.44 10.07
C GLU A 91 7.88 -10.94 9.78
N ASN A 92 6.72 -11.44 9.40
CA ASN A 92 6.57 -12.85 9.05
C ASN A 92 6.96 -13.16 7.60
N THR A 93 7.36 -12.16 6.83
CA THR A 93 7.86 -12.38 5.48
C THR A 93 9.35 -12.69 5.52
N PRO A 94 9.86 -13.50 4.58
CA PRO A 94 11.28 -13.82 4.55
C PRO A 94 12.17 -12.68 4.07
N GLN A 95 11.58 -11.56 3.67
CA GLN A 95 12.27 -10.40 3.12
C GLN A 95 12.09 -9.20 4.04
N GLY A 96 13.09 -8.33 4.12
CA GLY A 96 12.95 -7.07 4.82
C GLY A 96 12.02 -6.11 4.06
N VAL A 97 11.30 -5.27 4.79
CA VAL A 97 10.37 -4.32 4.20
C VAL A 97 10.64 -2.93 4.74
N THR A 98 10.68 -1.95 3.86
CA THR A 98 10.77 -0.54 4.22
C THR A 98 9.44 0.14 3.96
N ILE A 99 8.98 0.91 4.93
CA ILE A 99 7.72 1.63 4.85
C ILE A 99 8.01 3.13 4.91
N HIS A 100 7.46 3.89 3.97
CA HIS A 100 7.56 5.33 4.03
C HIS A 100 6.32 5.98 3.41
N GLN A 101 6.03 7.19 3.86
CA GLN A 101 4.94 7.98 3.32
C GLN A 101 5.28 8.43 1.91
N MET A 102 4.31 8.37 1.02
CA MET A 102 4.50 8.81 -0.36
C MET A 102 4.37 10.31 -0.46
N ASP A 103 5.25 10.90 -1.28
CA ASP A 103 5.27 12.32 -1.45
C ASP A 103 5.74 12.62 -2.88
N TYR A 104 5.69 13.87 -3.33
CA TYR A 104 6.09 14.25 -4.69
C TYR A 104 6.98 15.48 -4.73
#